data_9159c8fef70b87a0944493fea9b1ef36
#
_entry.id   9159c8fef70b87a0944493fea9b1ef36
#
_cell.length_a   1.000
_cell.length_b   1.000
_cell.length_c   1.000
_cell.angle_alpha   90.00
_cell.angle_beta   90.00
_cell.angle_gamma   90.00
#
_symmetry.space_group_name_H-M   'P 1'
#
loop_
_entity.id
_entity.type
_entity.pdbx_description
1 polymer ?
#
loop_
_entity_poly.entity_id
_entity_poly.type
_entity_poly.pdbx_seq_one_letter_code
_entity_poly.pdbx_strand_id
1 'polypeptide(L)'
;MSRWTDFWKFIQGKMLGGSTYEVTSGDISEFIDANKWNELALYDFALHSGINIIANALSACEVRTFDNWGEIRGDQHYRWNYEPNVNMNAAQFKQKLIWSMIYRNECLVIQTRKGEFLIADEYEHEQFAVKEDVFRNVTVNADNANGVPHPFTFSKTFKMSDVLFYKLSNKNITALLTQLVQDYESLLKTAIDKFYRSGGERGVMVIDANASAANYGTKPDGTPRTFNDVYTELMNKQFKEYFKSPNAVLPLFKGFDYQTKGGEASKKSTSEIKDVTDLTDEIYDKVANALQLPPALLKGDIADIRDLTKNAITFAMEPIAHVIETENNRKLYGEKVQAGCYQKIDTSTIMHMSTADLAAAADKMIGSGWTLDEIRRKTGDPILNTEFSRKRFITKNYAEMELLEEGKGISPTEDSDTKK
;
A
#
# COMPACT_ATOMS: atom_id res chain seq x y z
N MET A 1 17.23 0.20 -4.22
CA MET A 1 17.33 -1.26 -4.31
C MET A 1 16.64 -1.84 -3.09
N SER A 2 15.75 -2.80 -3.27
CA SER A 2 14.95 -3.36 -2.17
C SER A 2 15.82 -4.18 -1.23
N ARG A 3 15.70 -3.98 0.09
CA ARG A 3 16.43 -4.77 1.12
C ARG A 3 16.09 -6.26 1.10
N TRP A 4 14.99 -6.66 0.45
CA TRP A 4 14.71 -8.04 0.13
C TRP A 4 15.77 -8.64 -0.80
N THR A 5 16.31 -7.85 -1.74
CA THR A 5 17.43 -8.29 -2.58
C THR A 5 18.72 -8.46 -1.77
N ASP A 6 18.92 -7.69 -0.70
CA ASP A 6 20.10 -7.82 0.16
C ASP A 6 19.99 -9.03 1.10
N PHE A 7 18.78 -9.34 1.59
CA PHE A 7 18.51 -10.59 2.31
C PHE A 7 18.73 -11.83 1.42
N TRP A 8 18.18 -11.82 0.23
CA TRP A 8 18.39 -12.92 -0.72
C TRP A 8 19.83 -13.04 -1.16
N LYS A 9 20.57 -11.93 -1.31
CA LYS A 9 22.02 -11.96 -1.58
C LYS A 9 22.82 -12.49 -0.39
N PHE A 10 22.43 -12.15 0.84
CA PHE A 10 23.03 -12.71 2.06
C PHE A 10 22.81 -14.22 2.15
N ILE A 11 21.59 -14.70 1.93
CA ILE A 11 21.25 -16.13 1.88
C ILE A 11 21.98 -16.81 0.71
N GLN A 12 21.99 -16.22 -0.49
CA GLN A 12 22.72 -16.75 -1.64
C GLN A 12 24.25 -16.78 -1.42
N GLY A 13 24.80 -15.79 -0.73
CA GLY A 13 26.22 -15.77 -0.37
C GLY A 13 26.63 -16.94 0.53
N LYS A 14 25.74 -17.37 1.43
CA LYS A 14 25.92 -18.58 2.26
C LYS A 14 25.65 -19.90 1.51
N MET A 15 24.83 -19.87 0.44
CA MET A 15 24.50 -21.04 -0.38
C MET A 15 25.57 -21.41 -1.44
N LEU A 16 26.52 -20.53 -1.76
CA LEU A 16 27.56 -20.75 -2.78
C LEU A 16 28.60 -21.81 -2.42
N GLY A 17 28.43 -22.52 -1.29
CA GLY A 17 29.29 -23.60 -0.85
C GLY A 17 28.87 -25.04 -1.28
N GLY A 18 27.85 -25.19 -2.15
CA GLY A 18 27.53 -26.48 -2.79
C GLY A 18 26.85 -27.55 -1.92
N SER A 19 26.34 -27.21 -0.74
CA SER A 19 25.49 -28.07 0.10
C SER A 19 24.18 -27.38 0.42
N THR A 20 23.12 -28.15 0.52
CA THR A 20 21.80 -27.68 1.00
C THR A 20 21.99 -27.02 2.36
N TYR A 21 21.88 -25.68 2.42
CA TYR A 21 22.02 -24.93 3.66
C TYR A 21 20.64 -24.77 4.28
N GLU A 22 20.41 -25.44 5.41
CA GLU A 22 19.22 -25.17 6.21
C GLU A 22 19.42 -23.83 6.97
N VAL A 23 18.56 -22.86 6.66
CA VAL A 23 18.53 -21.57 7.39
C VAL A 23 18.17 -21.86 8.84
N THR A 24 19.14 -21.71 9.74
CA THR A 24 18.94 -21.94 11.17
C THR A 24 18.35 -20.71 11.85
N SER A 25 17.70 -20.90 13.00
CA SER A 25 17.23 -19.79 13.82
C SER A 25 18.36 -18.84 14.25
N GLY A 26 19.61 -19.32 14.26
CA GLY A 26 20.81 -18.52 14.51
C GLY A 26 21.13 -17.56 13.38
N ASP A 27 20.97 -17.98 12.12
CA ASP A 27 21.19 -17.12 10.96
C ASP A 27 20.12 -16.03 10.85
N ILE A 28 18.88 -16.37 11.24
CA ILE A 28 17.79 -15.40 11.32
C ILE A 28 18.03 -14.42 12.48
N SER A 29 18.53 -14.89 13.64
CA SER A 29 18.85 -13.99 14.76
C SER A 29 20.07 -13.12 14.47
N GLU A 30 21.11 -13.64 13.79
CA GLU A 30 22.26 -12.85 13.35
C GLU A 30 21.84 -11.76 12.35
N PHE A 31 20.86 -12.05 11.49
CA PHE A 31 20.30 -11.09 10.57
C PHE A 31 19.33 -10.11 11.27
N ILE A 32 18.59 -10.55 12.29
CA ILE A 32 17.73 -9.72 13.16
C ILE A 32 18.58 -8.86 14.11
N ASP A 33 19.68 -9.39 14.66
CA ASP A 33 20.65 -8.64 15.49
C ASP A 33 21.44 -7.59 14.67
N ALA A 34 21.53 -7.74 13.34
CA ALA A 34 21.95 -6.66 12.46
C ALA A 34 20.97 -5.47 12.42
N ASN A 35 19.97 -5.48 13.29
CA ASN A 35 19.19 -4.35 13.81
C ASN A 35 18.42 -3.48 12.80
N LYS A 36 17.94 -4.02 11.68
CA LYS A 36 17.26 -3.17 10.68
C LYS A 36 15.98 -3.76 10.09
N TRP A 37 15.57 -4.97 10.48
CA TRP A 37 14.52 -5.70 9.77
C TRP A 37 13.09 -5.43 10.26
N ASN A 38 12.87 -5.36 11.56
CA ASN A 38 11.50 -5.30 12.06
C ASN A 38 10.83 -3.94 11.85
N GLU A 39 11.59 -2.87 11.86
CA GLU A 39 11.06 -1.50 11.88
C GLU A 39 10.82 -0.97 10.46
N LEU A 40 11.79 -1.17 9.56
CA LEU A 40 11.65 -0.80 8.16
C LEU A 40 10.67 -1.71 7.42
N ALA A 41 10.57 -3.00 7.82
CA ALA A 41 9.60 -3.94 7.25
C ALA A 41 8.16 -3.53 7.54
N LEU A 42 7.87 -3.01 8.74
CA LEU A 42 6.53 -2.56 9.09
C LEU A 42 6.11 -1.32 8.30
N TYR A 43 7.01 -0.35 8.18
CA TYR A 43 6.77 0.85 7.38
C TYR A 43 6.61 0.53 5.90
N ASP A 44 7.55 -0.25 5.31
CA ASP A 44 7.47 -0.67 3.92
C ASP A 44 6.18 -1.46 3.68
N PHE A 45 5.79 -2.33 4.61
CA PHE A 45 4.53 -3.06 4.53
C PHE A 45 3.32 -2.14 4.54
N ALA A 46 3.27 -1.18 5.47
CA ALA A 46 2.17 -0.21 5.55
C ALA A 46 2.09 0.66 4.28
N LEU A 47 3.24 1.15 3.80
CA LEU A 47 3.33 1.97 2.58
C LEU A 47 2.90 1.18 1.34
N HIS A 48 3.44 -0.03 1.15
CA HIS A 48 3.05 -0.90 0.04
C HIS A 48 1.57 -1.28 0.10
N SER A 49 1.04 -1.57 1.28
CA SER A 49 -0.38 -1.89 1.46
C SER A 49 -1.27 -0.71 1.08
N GLY A 50 -0.92 0.50 1.52
CA GLY A 50 -1.66 1.71 1.15
C GLY A 50 -1.62 2.03 -0.33
N ILE A 51 -0.43 1.94 -0.96
CA ILE A 51 -0.30 2.12 -2.41
C ILE A 51 -1.11 1.06 -3.17
N ASN A 52 -1.08 -0.20 -2.72
CA ASN A 52 -1.83 -1.27 -3.37
C ASN A 52 -3.35 -1.07 -3.27
N ILE A 53 -3.86 -0.54 -2.16
CA ILE A 53 -5.29 -0.19 -2.05
C ILE A 53 -5.68 0.80 -3.15
N ILE A 54 -4.92 1.87 -3.33
CA ILE A 54 -5.18 2.89 -4.36
C ILE A 54 -5.01 2.31 -5.76
N ALA A 55 -3.90 1.60 -6.02
CA ALA A 55 -3.57 1.06 -7.32
C ALA A 55 -4.58 -0.01 -7.78
N ASN A 56 -5.01 -0.90 -6.87
CA ASN A 56 -6.01 -1.92 -7.17
C ASN A 56 -7.37 -1.29 -7.47
N ALA A 57 -7.80 -0.31 -6.67
CA ALA A 57 -9.07 0.36 -6.88
C ALA A 57 -9.10 1.11 -8.23
N LEU A 58 -8.09 1.91 -8.53
CA LEU A 58 -8.03 2.65 -9.78
C LEU A 58 -7.77 1.76 -11.00
N SER A 59 -7.07 0.63 -10.85
CA SER A 59 -6.87 -0.31 -11.96
C SER A 59 -8.16 -0.96 -12.46
N ALA A 60 -9.14 -1.10 -11.58
CA ALA A 60 -10.47 -1.63 -11.91
C ALA A 60 -11.37 -0.60 -12.61
N CYS A 61 -11.01 0.69 -12.58
CA CYS A 61 -11.79 1.74 -13.23
C CYS A 61 -11.70 1.67 -14.75
N GLU A 62 -12.84 1.87 -15.44
CA GLU A 62 -12.88 2.00 -16.88
C GLU A 62 -12.38 3.37 -17.31
N VAL A 63 -11.52 3.41 -18.32
CA VAL A 63 -11.11 4.64 -19.01
C VAL A 63 -12.08 4.87 -20.15
N ARG A 64 -13.01 5.79 -19.98
CA ARG A 64 -14.01 6.16 -20.97
C ARG A 64 -13.45 7.18 -21.94
N THR A 65 -13.71 7.00 -23.21
CA THR A 65 -13.24 7.88 -24.29
C THR A 65 -14.43 8.53 -24.99
N PHE A 66 -14.29 9.81 -25.29
CA PHE A 66 -15.34 10.63 -25.86
C PHE A 66 -14.86 11.30 -27.16
N ASP A 67 -15.78 11.47 -28.08
CA ASP A 67 -15.61 12.31 -29.28
C ASP A 67 -16.72 13.37 -29.31
N ASN A 68 -16.78 14.14 -30.40
CA ASN A 68 -17.78 15.20 -30.61
C ASN A 68 -19.26 14.69 -30.55
N TRP A 69 -19.45 13.42 -30.70
CA TRP A 69 -20.78 12.79 -30.78
C TRP A 69 -21.16 12.01 -29.51
N GLY A 70 -20.22 11.88 -28.58
CA GLY A 70 -20.44 11.20 -27.32
C GLY A 70 -19.38 10.16 -27.02
N GLU A 71 -19.74 9.13 -26.28
CA GLU A 71 -18.80 8.07 -25.87
C GLU A 71 -18.48 7.13 -27.01
N ILE A 72 -17.19 6.92 -27.26
CA ILE A 72 -16.66 6.07 -28.33
C ILE A 72 -15.73 5.01 -27.77
N ARG A 73 -15.78 3.79 -28.33
CA ARG A 73 -14.87 2.68 -28.02
C ARG A 73 -13.91 2.44 -29.16
N GLY A 74 -12.89 3.32 -29.28
CA GLY A 74 -11.83 3.25 -30.29
C GLY A 74 -10.54 2.66 -29.75
N ASP A 75 -9.43 2.87 -30.49
CA ASP A 75 -8.11 2.32 -30.16
C ASP A 75 -7.62 2.74 -28.77
N GLN A 76 -7.85 4.01 -28.38
CA GLN A 76 -7.44 4.48 -27.04
C GLN A 76 -8.23 3.77 -25.94
N HIS A 77 -9.54 3.54 -26.13
CA HIS A 77 -10.34 2.76 -25.20
C HIS A 77 -9.79 1.34 -25.05
N TYR A 78 -9.46 0.68 -26.18
CA TYR A 78 -8.91 -0.67 -26.19
C TYR A 78 -7.57 -0.73 -25.44
N ARG A 79 -6.66 0.20 -25.74
CA ARG A 79 -5.33 0.27 -25.12
C ARG A 79 -5.40 0.49 -23.61
N TRP A 80 -6.27 1.35 -23.15
CA TRP A 80 -6.38 1.65 -21.71
C TRP A 80 -7.17 0.62 -20.89
N ASN A 81 -8.06 -0.15 -21.53
CA ASN A 81 -8.94 -1.07 -20.79
C ASN A 81 -8.65 -2.55 -21.03
N TYR A 82 -7.90 -2.91 -22.07
CA TYR A 82 -7.64 -4.31 -22.43
C TYR A 82 -6.16 -4.61 -22.62
N GLU A 83 -5.53 -4.03 -23.59
CA GLU A 83 -4.17 -4.37 -24.02
C GLU A 83 -3.31 -3.11 -24.25
N PRO A 84 -2.67 -2.58 -23.21
CA PRO A 84 -1.72 -1.47 -23.33
C PRO A 84 -0.48 -1.86 -24.13
N ASN A 85 0.01 -3.09 -23.94
CA ASN A 85 1.11 -3.69 -24.69
C ASN A 85 0.98 -5.23 -24.67
N VAL A 86 1.81 -5.90 -25.48
CA VAL A 86 1.78 -7.37 -25.63
C VAL A 86 2.14 -8.16 -24.36
N ASN A 87 2.82 -7.54 -23.39
CA ASN A 87 3.32 -8.20 -22.19
C ASN A 87 2.47 -7.96 -20.94
N MET A 88 1.57 -6.97 -20.97
CA MET A 88 0.75 -6.57 -19.83
C MET A 88 -0.70 -6.37 -20.23
N ASN A 89 -1.61 -6.86 -19.41
CA ASN A 89 -3.02 -6.46 -19.50
C ASN A 89 -3.23 -5.07 -18.87
N ALA A 90 -4.41 -4.50 -19.08
CA ALA A 90 -4.72 -3.15 -18.61
C ALA A 90 -4.66 -2.99 -17.09
N ALA A 91 -5.08 -4.01 -16.33
CA ALA A 91 -5.02 -3.96 -14.86
C ALA A 91 -3.58 -3.92 -14.37
N GLN A 92 -2.72 -4.80 -14.86
CA GLN A 92 -1.29 -4.82 -14.51
C GLN A 92 -0.58 -3.52 -14.87
N PHE A 93 -0.87 -3.00 -16.07
CA PHE A 93 -0.30 -1.74 -16.52
C PHE A 93 -0.72 -0.56 -15.64
N LYS A 94 -2.01 -0.42 -15.35
CA LYS A 94 -2.53 0.64 -14.48
C LYS A 94 -1.98 0.52 -13.06
N GLN A 95 -1.90 -0.70 -12.50
CA GLN A 95 -1.30 -0.92 -11.19
C GLN A 95 0.16 -0.47 -11.16
N LYS A 96 0.98 -0.88 -12.14
CA LYS A 96 2.41 -0.48 -12.23
C LYS A 96 2.56 1.03 -12.41
N LEU A 97 1.73 1.65 -13.23
CA LEU A 97 1.72 3.09 -13.47
C LEU A 97 1.41 3.87 -12.18
N ILE A 98 0.32 3.53 -11.51
CA ILE A 98 -0.13 4.22 -10.29
C ILE A 98 0.86 3.99 -9.16
N TRP A 99 1.37 2.76 -9.02
CA TRP A 99 2.39 2.42 -8.05
C TRP A 99 3.65 3.29 -8.26
N SER A 100 4.13 3.40 -9.49
CA SER A 100 5.29 4.24 -9.82
C SER A 100 5.02 5.72 -9.55
N MET A 101 3.83 6.22 -9.87
CA MET A 101 3.44 7.60 -9.58
C MET A 101 3.46 7.92 -8.10
N ILE A 102 2.95 7.03 -7.24
CA ILE A 102 2.90 7.28 -5.79
C ILE A 102 4.28 7.07 -5.17
N TYR A 103 4.95 5.96 -5.49
CA TYR A 103 6.20 5.57 -4.84
C TYR A 103 7.38 6.44 -5.27
N ARG A 104 7.48 6.75 -6.57
CA ARG A 104 8.57 7.55 -7.17
C ARG A 104 8.19 9.02 -7.37
N ASN A 105 6.94 9.38 -7.09
CA ASN A 105 6.33 10.69 -7.36
C ASN A 105 6.19 11.04 -8.84
N GLU A 106 6.63 10.18 -9.74
CA GLU A 106 6.56 10.37 -11.18
C GLU A 106 6.57 9.03 -11.92
N CYS A 107 6.01 9.02 -13.13
CA CYS A 107 6.01 7.86 -14.00
C CYS A 107 6.14 8.32 -15.46
N LEU A 108 7.09 7.75 -16.19
CA LEU A 108 7.31 8.01 -17.60
C LEU A 108 6.76 6.86 -18.43
N VAL A 109 5.88 7.17 -19.39
CA VAL A 109 5.31 6.20 -20.33
C VAL A 109 5.66 6.61 -21.74
N ILE A 110 6.19 5.66 -22.50
CA ILE A 110 6.53 5.83 -23.91
C ILE A 110 5.43 5.20 -24.75
N GLN A 111 4.97 5.94 -25.76
CA GLN A 111 4.11 5.36 -26.80
C GLN A 111 4.95 4.89 -27.97
N THR A 112 4.83 3.61 -28.32
CA THR A 112 5.50 3.03 -29.50
C THR A 112 4.80 3.45 -30.77
N ARG A 113 5.46 3.23 -31.94
CA ARG A 113 4.85 3.48 -33.24
C ARG A 113 3.58 2.67 -33.51
N LYS A 114 3.41 1.53 -32.80
CA LYS A 114 2.22 0.69 -32.88
C LYS A 114 1.09 1.15 -31.93
N GLY A 115 1.32 2.24 -31.20
CA GLY A 115 0.37 2.76 -30.22
C GLY A 115 0.39 2.05 -28.87
N GLU A 116 1.37 1.14 -28.62
CA GLU A 116 1.53 0.45 -27.35
C GLU A 116 2.16 1.37 -26.31
N PHE A 117 1.78 1.17 -25.06
CA PHE A 117 2.31 1.92 -23.92
C PHE A 117 3.34 1.10 -23.14
N LEU A 118 4.53 1.65 -22.95
CA LEU A 118 5.61 1.06 -22.17
C LEU A 118 5.97 1.97 -21.00
N ILE A 119 5.96 1.43 -19.78
CA ILE A 119 6.40 2.15 -18.58
C ILE A 119 7.92 2.07 -18.51
N ALA A 120 8.58 3.24 -18.42
CA ALA A 120 10.02 3.32 -18.19
C ALA A 120 10.34 3.09 -16.72
N ASP A 121 11.26 2.18 -16.45
CA ASP A 121 11.71 1.87 -15.08
C ASP A 121 12.88 2.75 -14.65
N GLU A 122 13.77 3.10 -15.60
CA GLU A 122 14.92 3.97 -15.38
C GLU A 122 15.05 4.97 -16.51
N TYR A 123 15.40 6.22 -16.20
CA TYR A 123 15.66 7.29 -17.15
C TYR A 123 16.40 8.45 -16.50
N GLU A 124 17.08 9.25 -17.32
CA GLU A 124 17.69 10.51 -16.92
C GLU A 124 16.80 11.66 -17.42
N HIS A 125 16.31 12.49 -16.49
CA HIS A 125 15.44 13.62 -16.79
C HIS A 125 16.25 14.92 -16.75
N GLU A 126 16.47 15.56 -17.89
CA GLU A 126 17.08 16.89 -18.00
C GLU A 126 15.99 17.94 -18.12
N GLN A 127 15.91 18.81 -17.11
CA GLN A 127 14.91 19.87 -17.03
C GLN A 127 15.46 21.20 -17.55
N PHE A 128 14.69 21.87 -18.37
CA PHE A 128 15.05 23.17 -18.95
C PHE A 128 13.99 24.22 -18.65
N ALA A 129 14.42 25.43 -18.27
CA ALA A 129 13.49 26.51 -17.93
C ALA A 129 12.72 27.06 -19.16
N VAL A 130 13.30 27.00 -20.36
CA VAL A 130 12.75 27.64 -21.58
C VAL A 130 12.54 26.65 -22.72
N LYS A 131 13.25 25.54 -22.73
CA LYS A 131 13.13 24.49 -23.73
C LYS A 131 12.32 23.32 -23.19
N GLU A 132 11.89 22.44 -24.10
CA GLU A 132 11.32 21.16 -23.70
C GLU A 132 12.32 20.34 -22.88
N ASP A 133 11.83 19.72 -21.83
CA ASP A 133 12.58 18.71 -21.08
C ASP A 133 12.86 17.49 -21.96
N VAL A 134 13.97 16.82 -21.68
CA VAL A 134 14.38 15.64 -22.42
C VAL A 134 14.67 14.46 -21.47
N PHE A 135 14.40 13.27 -21.97
CA PHE A 135 14.64 12.01 -21.28
C PHE A 135 15.67 11.19 -22.04
N ARG A 136 16.75 10.79 -21.36
CA ARG A 136 17.84 9.96 -21.90
C ARG A 136 17.93 8.64 -21.16
N ASN A 137 18.66 7.71 -21.76
CA ASN A 137 18.93 6.38 -21.18
C ASN A 137 17.67 5.69 -20.67
N VAL A 138 16.56 5.85 -21.42
CA VAL A 138 15.27 5.32 -21.03
C VAL A 138 15.29 3.81 -21.14
N THR A 139 15.13 3.13 -20.01
CA THR A 139 15.19 1.67 -19.90
C THR A 139 13.83 1.12 -19.44
N VAL A 140 13.37 0.10 -20.15
CA VAL A 140 12.20 -0.70 -19.79
C VAL A 140 12.69 -2.06 -19.33
N ASN A 141 12.37 -2.42 -18.10
CA ASN A 141 12.72 -3.70 -17.52
C ASN A 141 11.57 -4.70 -17.71
N ALA A 142 11.91 -5.96 -17.99
CA ALA A 142 10.94 -7.03 -17.89
C ALA A 142 10.65 -7.32 -16.42
N ASP A 143 9.38 -7.57 -16.07
CA ASP A 143 9.00 -7.95 -14.70
C ASP A 143 9.57 -9.32 -14.34
N ASN A 144 10.22 -9.39 -13.18
CA ASN A 144 11.12 -10.47 -12.80
C ASN A 144 10.50 -11.55 -11.93
N ALA A 145 9.17 -11.65 -11.84
CA ALA A 145 8.57 -12.54 -10.85
C ALA A 145 9.06 -14.00 -10.93
N ASN A 146 9.42 -14.52 -12.11
CA ASN A 146 9.98 -15.88 -12.29
C ASN A 146 10.77 -16.06 -13.60
N GLY A 147 11.24 -15.00 -14.24
CA GLY A 147 11.95 -15.05 -15.52
C GLY A 147 13.35 -14.42 -15.49
N VAL A 148 14.16 -14.70 -16.52
CA VAL A 148 15.42 -13.98 -16.73
C VAL A 148 15.08 -12.62 -17.34
N PRO A 149 15.37 -11.50 -16.66
CA PRO A 149 15.03 -10.17 -17.17
C PRO A 149 15.94 -9.81 -18.35
N HIS A 150 15.31 -9.29 -19.39
CA HIS A 150 16.04 -8.71 -20.53
C HIS A 150 15.65 -7.22 -20.61
N PRO A 151 16.35 -6.32 -19.89
CA PRO A 151 16.09 -4.89 -19.97
C PRO A 151 16.39 -4.36 -21.37
N PHE A 152 15.58 -3.43 -21.81
CA PHE A 152 15.79 -2.75 -23.09
C PHE A 152 15.98 -1.27 -22.85
N THR A 153 17.15 -0.75 -23.26
CA THR A 153 17.47 0.68 -23.19
C THR A 153 17.35 1.31 -24.56
N PHE A 154 16.56 2.36 -24.67
CA PHE A 154 16.41 3.10 -25.90
C PHE A 154 17.64 3.99 -26.16
N SER A 155 18.20 3.91 -27.35
CA SER A 155 19.27 4.82 -27.81
C SER A 155 18.75 6.22 -28.17
N LYS A 156 17.43 6.36 -28.37
CA LYS A 156 16.78 7.63 -28.73
C LYS A 156 16.60 8.49 -27.47
N THR A 157 16.91 9.79 -27.58
CA THR A 157 16.49 10.80 -26.62
C THR A 157 15.03 11.16 -26.88
N PHE A 158 14.20 11.12 -25.87
CA PHE A 158 12.79 11.49 -25.94
C PHE A 158 12.61 12.91 -25.43
N LYS A 159 11.78 13.69 -26.11
CA LYS A 159 11.34 15.00 -25.65
C LYS A 159 10.07 14.86 -24.82
N MET A 160 9.77 15.88 -24.02
CA MET A 160 8.52 15.93 -23.25
C MET A 160 7.29 15.79 -24.16
N SER A 161 7.33 16.27 -25.40
CA SER A 161 6.25 16.11 -26.39
C SER A 161 6.04 14.67 -26.86
N ASP A 162 7.08 13.82 -26.81
CA ASP A 162 7.08 12.43 -27.32
C ASP A 162 6.58 11.40 -26.30
N VAL A 163 6.35 11.80 -25.06
CA VAL A 163 6.08 10.89 -23.93
C VAL A 163 4.88 11.34 -23.13
N LEU A 164 4.30 10.41 -22.35
CA LEU A 164 3.35 10.71 -21.30
C LEU A 164 4.12 10.73 -19.97
N PHE A 165 4.17 11.88 -19.34
CA PHE A 165 4.91 12.06 -18.10
C PHE A 165 3.96 12.48 -16.97
N TYR A 166 3.67 11.51 -16.11
CA TYR A 166 2.80 11.70 -14.97
C TYR A 166 3.63 12.08 -13.76
N LYS A 167 3.37 13.24 -13.18
CA LYS A 167 4.07 13.74 -12.01
C LYS A 167 3.07 14.25 -10.99
N LEU A 168 3.18 13.78 -9.76
CA LEU A 168 2.43 14.33 -8.65
C LEU A 168 3.07 15.66 -8.23
N SER A 169 2.23 16.67 -7.98
CA SER A 169 2.69 18.02 -7.61
C SER A 169 3.21 18.12 -6.18
N ASN A 170 3.05 17.05 -5.40
CA ASN A 170 3.45 16.99 -4.01
C ASN A 170 4.98 16.84 -3.88
N LYS A 171 5.54 17.31 -2.75
CA LYS A 171 6.87 16.88 -2.36
C LYS A 171 6.86 15.36 -2.23
N ASN A 172 7.95 14.71 -2.63
CA ASN A 172 8.06 13.26 -2.59
C ASN A 172 7.63 12.72 -1.20
N ILE A 173 6.42 12.16 -1.14
CA ILE A 173 5.79 11.66 0.08
C ILE A 173 6.65 10.56 0.69
N THR A 174 7.21 9.69 -0.15
CA THR A 174 8.08 8.60 0.29
C THR A 174 9.33 9.12 1.02
N ALA A 175 9.96 10.18 0.51
CA ALA A 175 11.14 10.76 1.15
C ALA A 175 10.79 11.42 2.51
N LEU A 176 9.65 12.11 2.58
CA LEU A 176 9.16 12.72 3.82
C LEU A 176 8.80 11.66 4.86
N LEU A 177 8.14 10.59 4.45
CA LEU A 177 7.78 9.48 5.33
C LEU A 177 9.01 8.72 5.82
N THR A 178 10.01 8.48 4.96
CA THR A 178 11.26 7.82 5.35
C THR A 178 11.98 8.61 6.44
N GLN A 179 12.01 9.92 6.33
CA GLN A 179 12.62 10.78 7.35
C GLN A 179 11.86 10.72 8.68
N LEU A 180 10.53 10.77 8.63
CA LEU A 180 9.67 10.71 9.81
C LEU A 180 9.77 9.35 10.52
N VAL A 181 9.87 8.26 9.75
CA VAL A 181 9.98 6.89 10.29
C VAL A 181 11.33 6.68 11.00
N GLN A 182 12.42 7.29 10.53
CA GLN A 182 13.72 7.21 11.22
C GLN A 182 13.64 7.72 12.66
N ASP A 183 12.83 8.74 12.93
CA ASP A 183 12.62 9.26 14.29
C ASP A 183 11.82 8.27 15.15
N TYR A 184 10.80 7.61 14.58
CA TYR A 184 10.02 6.59 15.28
C TYR A 184 10.78 5.27 15.46
N GLU A 185 11.72 4.94 14.57
CA GLU A 185 12.57 3.75 14.63
C GLU A 185 13.32 3.67 15.97
N SER A 186 13.90 4.78 16.40
CA SER A 186 14.64 4.84 17.66
C SER A 186 13.72 4.66 18.89
N LEU A 187 12.49 5.18 18.82
CA LEU A 187 11.49 5.04 19.88
C LEU A 187 10.99 3.60 19.99
N LEU A 188 10.63 2.99 18.87
CA LEU A 188 10.15 1.61 18.81
C LEU A 188 11.23 0.63 19.31
N LYS A 189 12.48 0.82 18.89
CA LYS A 189 13.61 0.04 19.38
C LYS A 189 13.76 0.16 20.89
N THR A 190 13.67 1.37 21.42
CA THR A 190 13.74 1.60 22.86
C THR A 190 12.59 0.91 23.61
N ALA A 191 11.37 0.94 23.06
CA ALA A 191 10.21 0.27 23.62
C ALA A 191 10.37 -1.25 23.60
N ILE A 192 10.84 -1.81 22.48
CA ILE A 192 11.11 -3.26 22.34
C ILE A 192 12.24 -3.69 23.28
N ASP A 193 13.35 -2.95 23.35
CA ASP A 193 14.45 -3.23 24.29
C ASP A 193 13.98 -3.17 25.75
N LYS A 194 13.11 -2.22 26.04
CA LYS A 194 12.49 -2.13 27.38
C LYS A 194 11.61 -3.34 27.67
N PHE A 195 10.81 -3.79 26.69
CA PHE A 195 9.99 -4.98 26.79
C PHE A 195 10.85 -6.24 27.04
N TYR A 196 11.89 -6.45 26.24
CA TYR A 196 12.82 -7.57 26.44
C TYR A 196 13.52 -7.50 27.81
N ARG A 197 13.85 -6.31 28.29
CA ARG A 197 14.46 -6.13 29.61
C ARG A 197 13.48 -6.34 30.75
N SER A 198 12.21 -6.01 30.56
CA SER A 198 11.17 -6.18 31.58
C SER A 198 10.63 -7.60 31.65
N GLY A 199 10.59 -8.31 30.51
CA GLY A 199 10.19 -9.71 30.41
C GLY A 199 11.27 -10.71 30.89
N GLY A 200 12.50 -10.27 31.06
CA GLY A 200 13.58 -11.11 31.57
C GLY A 200 13.55 -11.22 33.09
N GLU A 201 13.52 -12.44 33.61
CA GLU A 201 13.73 -12.66 35.04
C GLU A 201 15.12 -12.17 35.48
N ARG A 202 15.15 -11.11 36.28
CA ARG A 202 16.37 -10.58 36.84
C ARG A 202 16.54 -11.04 38.26
N GLY A 203 17.68 -11.63 38.51
CA GLY A 203 18.07 -12.02 39.87
C GLY A 203 19.34 -11.30 40.30
N VAL A 204 19.50 -11.22 41.56
CA VAL A 204 20.73 -10.80 42.21
C VAL A 204 21.40 -12.04 42.81
N MET A 205 22.62 -12.31 42.35
CA MET A 205 23.43 -13.35 42.94
C MET A 205 24.23 -12.74 44.09
N VAL A 206 23.95 -13.18 45.30
CA VAL A 206 24.71 -12.82 46.48
C VAL A 206 25.84 -13.80 46.64
N ILE A 207 27.08 -13.30 46.71
CA ILE A 207 28.29 -14.10 46.93
C ILE A 207 28.79 -13.82 48.30
N ASP A 208 28.93 -14.87 49.14
CA ASP A 208 29.49 -14.76 50.49
C ASP A 208 30.94 -14.29 50.41
N ALA A 209 31.35 -13.41 51.33
CA ALA A 209 32.73 -12.92 51.42
C ALA A 209 33.76 -14.03 51.54
N ASN A 210 33.39 -15.17 52.14
CA ASN A 210 34.27 -16.32 52.29
C ASN A 210 34.22 -17.29 51.07
N ALA A 211 33.45 -17.01 50.03
CA ALA A 211 33.34 -17.88 48.87
C ALA A 211 34.67 -18.08 48.15
N SER A 212 35.54 -17.05 48.13
CA SER A 212 36.87 -17.15 47.52
C SER A 212 37.83 -18.08 48.25
N ALA A 213 37.58 -18.34 49.53
CA ALA A 213 38.39 -19.24 50.35
C ALA A 213 37.76 -20.63 50.49
N ALA A 214 36.58 -20.86 49.93
CA ALA A 214 35.86 -22.14 49.99
C ALA A 214 36.57 -23.22 49.14
N ASN A 215 36.53 -24.47 49.62
CA ASN A 215 37.03 -25.61 48.85
C ASN A 215 35.92 -26.11 47.91
N TYR A 216 36.16 -25.98 46.61
CA TYR A 216 35.22 -26.37 45.54
C TYR A 216 35.55 -27.75 44.92
N GLY A 217 36.43 -28.54 45.55
CA GLY A 217 36.88 -29.84 45.04
C GLY A 217 38.00 -29.72 44.04
N THR A 218 38.25 -30.80 43.30
CA THR A 218 39.36 -30.93 42.33
C THR A 218 38.82 -31.08 40.90
N LYS A 219 39.55 -30.58 39.94
CA LYS A 219 39.30 -30.79 38.51
C LYS A 219 39.66 -32.25 38.13
N PRO A 220 39.20 -32.73 36.95
CA PRO A 220 39.58 -34.04 36.45
C PRO A 220 41.11 -34.27 36.28
N ASP A 221 41.86 -33.18 36.19
CA ASP A 221 43.34 -33.15 36.07
C ASP A 221 44.04 -33.17 37.43
N GLY A 222 43.27 -33.27 38.54
CA GLY A 222 43.82 -33.33 39.93
C GLY A 222 44.12 -31.96 40.54
N THR A 223 43.92 -30.84 39.83
CA THR A 223 44.18 -29.51 40.38
C THR A 223 42.97 -29.01 41.21
N PRO A 224 43.14 -28.21 42.29
CA PRO A 224 42.03 -27.64 43.02
C PRO A 224 41.22 -26.69 42.15
N ARG A 225 39.88 -26.75 42.25
CA ARG A 225 38.99 -25.80 41.60
C ARG A 225 39.05 -24.45 42.30
N THR A 226 39.30 -23.39 41.51
CA THR A 226 39.31 -22.02 42.04
C THR A 226 37.91 -21.43 42.00
N PHE A 227 37.70 -20.34 42.79
CA PHE A 227 36.48 -19.56 42.76
C PHE A 227 36.11 -19.13 41.33
N ASN A 228 37.10 -18.69 40.53
CA ASN A 228 36.91 -18.25 39.17
C ASN A 228 36.44 -19.35 38.21
N ASP A 229 36.91 -20.57 38.42
CA ASP A 229 36.45 -21.75 37.66
C ASP A 229 34.95 -22.00 37.88
N VAL A 230 34.57 -21.99 39.15
CA VAL A 230 33.17 -22.22 39.57
C VAL A 230 32.24 -21.09 39.13
N TYR A 231 32.70 -19.84 39.24
CA TYR A 231 31.96 -18.68 38.82
C TYR A 231 31.74 -18.69 37.27
N THR A 232 32.78 -19.00 36.52
CA THR A 232 32.71 -19.08 35.07
C THR A 232 31.80 -20.23 34.60
N GLU A 233 31.85 -21.37 35.28
CA GLU A 233 30.96 -22.52 34.98
C GLU A 233 29.50 -22.19 35.31
N LEU A 234 29.25 -21.56 36.44
CA LEU A 234 27.94 -21.15 36.87
C LEU A 234 27.31 -20.16 35.88
N MET A 235 28.03 -19.12 35.52
CA MET A 235 27.52 -18.07 34.65
C MET A 235 27.37 -18.54 33.19
N ASN A 236 28.36 -19.23 32.62
CA ASN A 236 28.37 -19.55 31.20
C ASN A 236 27.60 -20.83 30.84
N LYS A 237 27.45 -21.76 31.77
CA LYS A 237 26.71 -23.02 31.52
C LYS A 237 25.40 -23.05 32.29
N GLN A 238 25.45 -23.04 33.60
CA GLN A 238 24.28 -23.37 34.44
C GLN A 238 23.18 -22.30 34.35
N PHE A 239 23.53 -21.04 34.45
CA PHE A 239 22.55 -19.93 34.26
C PHE A 239 22.00 -19.88 32.85
N LYS A 240 22.84 -20.10 31.83
CA LYS A 240 22.39 -20.10 30.44
C LYS A 240 21.41 -21.24 30.16
N GLU A 241 21.62 -22.41 30.72
CA GLU A 241 20.71 -23.55 30.57
C GLU A 241 19.44 -23.37 31.41
N TYR A 242 19.57 -22.82 32.62
CA TYR A 242 18.43 -22.52 33.48
C TYR A 242 17.43 -21.57 32.82
N PHE A 243 17.88 -20.50 32.21
CA PHE A 243 17.00 -19.56 31.54
C PHE A 243 16.50 -20.04 30.18
N LYS A 244 17.06 -21.09 29.59
CA LYS A 244 16.58 -21.69 28.34
C LYS A 244 15.43 -22.67 28.53
N SER A 245 15.33 -23.33 29.68
CA SER A 245 14.37 -24.38 29.92
C SER A 245 13.40 -23.98 31.03
N PRO A 246 12.07 -24.05 30.81
CA PRO A 246 11.07 -23.70 31.82
C PRO A 246 11.06 -24.64 33.02
N ASN A 247 11.68 -25.82 32.93
CA ASN A 247 11.71 -26.84 33.99
C ASN A 247 13.12 -27.13 34.50
N ALA A 248 14.07 -26.21 34.33
CA ALA A 248 15.45 -26.41 34.76
C ALA A 248 15.61 -26.16 36.26
N VAL A 249 16.49 -26.90 36.89
CA VAL A 249 16.92 -26.69 38.28
C VAL A 249 18.32 -26.05 38.23
N LEU A 250 18.51 -24.94 38.96
CA LEU A 250 19.78 -24.27 39.09
C LEU A 250 20.56 -24.83 40.29
N PRO A 251 21.60 -25.63 40.10
CA PRO A 251 22.45 -26.05 41.22
C PRO A 251 23.38 -24.90 41.63
N LEU A 252 23.32 -24.54 42.89
CA LEU A 252 24.19 -23.50 43.45
C LEU A 252 25.26 -24.12 44.34
N PHE A 253 26.48 -23.60 44.27
CA PHE A 253 27.58 -23.97 45.11
C PHE A 253 27.48 -23.23 46.45
N LYS A 254 28.08 -23.80 47.51
CA LYS A 254 28.11 -23.16 48.83
C LYS A 254 28.75 -21.78 48.77
N GLY A 255 28.04 -20.78 49.28
CA GLY A 255 28.47 -19.37 49.21
C GLY A 255 27.89 -18.56 48.05
N PHE A 256 27.07 -19.18 47.20
CA PHE A 256 26.30 -18.52 46.15
C PHE A 256 24.82 -18.60 46.49
N ASP A 257 24.14 -17.49 46.57
CA ASP A 257 22.69 -17.42 46.72
C ASP A 257 22.10 -16.59 45.58
N TYR A 258 21.06 -17.13 44.95
CA TYR A 258 20.37 -16.46 43.83
C TYR A 258 18.98 -16.04 44.27
N GLN A 259 18.73 -14.75 44.30
CA GLN A 259 17.45 -14.18 44.62
C GLN A 259 16.83 -13.54 43.36
N THR A 260 15.70 -14.07 42.93
CA THR A 260 14.92 -13.43 41.88
C THR A 260 14.28 -12.16 42.44
N LYS A 261 14.63 -10.98 41.85
CA LYS A 261 13.87 -9.74 42.07
C LYS A 261 12.60 -9.74 41.25
N GLY A 262 11.74 -10.72 41.44
CA GLY A 262 10.51 -10.86 40.70
C GLY A 262 9.29 -10.81 41.61
N GLY A 263 8.71 -9.64 41.77
CA GLY A 263 7.44 -9.47 42.49
C GLY A 263 6.42 -8.57 41.79
N GLU A 264 6.84 -7.76 40.84
CA GLU A 264 5.94 -6.82 40.15
C GLU A 264 5.95 -6.93 38.60
N ALA A 265 6.70 -7.86 38.03
CA ALA A 265 6.89 -7.99 36.57
C ALA A 265 5.59 -8.36 35.83
N SER A 266 4.68 -9.07 36.46
CA SER A 266 3.45 -9.58 35.81
C SER A 266 2.43 -8.48 35.45
N LYS A 267 2.43 -7.34 36.12
CA LYS A 267 1.52 -6.22 35.81
C LYS A 267 2.11 -5.18 34.83
N LYS A 268 3.44 -5.13 34.71
CA LYS A 268 4.12 -4.16 33.82
C LYS A 268 4.19 -4.63 32.36
N SER A 269 4.18 -5.91 32.10
CA SER A 269 4.29 -6.45 30.73
C SER A 269 3.09 -6.04 29.83
N THR A 270 1.91 -5.86 30.40
CA THR A 270 0.71 -5.45 29.66
C THR A 270 0.80 -3.98 29.19
N SER A 271 1.39 -3.09 30.00
CA SER A 271 1.59 -1.68 29.63
C SER A 271 2.63 -1.53 28.52
N GLU A 272 3.71 -2.31 28.57
CA GLU A 272 4.80 -2.24 27.59
C GLU A 272 4.42 -2.84 26.23
N ILE A 273 3.59 -3.90 26.20
CA ILE A 273 2.99 -4.42 24.96
C ILE A 273 2.09 -3.37 24.35
N LYS A 274 1.31 -2.67 25.18
CA LYS A 274 0.44 -1.60 24.69
C LYS A 274 1.24 -0.46 24.08
N ASP A 275 2.33 -0.03 24.70
CA ASP A 275 3.22 1.02 24.17
C ASP A 275 3.74 0.65 22.75
N VAL A 276 4.14 -0.61 22.54
CA VAL A 276 4.59 -1.11 21.22
C VAL A 276 3.44 -1.11 20.21
N THR A 277 2.25 -1.55 20.62
CA THR A 277 1.06 -1.58 19.77
C THR A 277 0.64 -0.17 19.37
N ASP A 278 0.62 0.77 20.31
CA ASP A 278 0.24 2.17 20.07
C ASP A 278 1.23 2.85 19.10
N LEU A 279 2.54 2.57 19.22
CA LEU A 279 3.55 3.06 18.27
C LEU A 279 3.38 2.46 16.87
N THR A 280 3.05 1.17 16.78
CA THR A 280 2.76 0.49 15.52
C THR A 280 1.55 1.12 14.84
N ASP A 281 0.48 1.32 15.59
CA ASP A 281 -0.75 1.97 15.11
C ASP A 281 -0.49 3.39 14.62
N GLU A 282 0.38 4.14 15.28
CA GLU A 282 0.77 5.49 14.88
C GLU A 282 1.52 5.50 13.54
N ILE A 283 2.37 4.50 13.27
CA ILE A 283 3.04 4.37 11.96
C ILE A 283 1.99 4.18 10.85
N TYR A 284 1.00 3.29 11.05
CA TYR A 284 -0.09 3.12 10.09
C TYR A 284 -0.88 4.41 9.87
N ASP A 285 -1.17 5.15 10.93
CA ASP A 285 -1.90 6.41 10.85
C ASP A 285 -1.11 7.47 10.06
N LYS A 286 0.21 7.57 10.28
CA LYS A 286 1.07 8.50 9.53
C LYS A 286 1.15 8.14 8.05
N VAL A 287 1.33 6.85 7.74
CA VAL A 287 1.37 6.38 6.35
C VAL A 287 0.02 6.61 5.66
N ALA A 288 -1.09 6.27 6.32
CA ALA A 288 -2.43 6.49 5.78
C ALA A 288 -2.69 7.98 5.49
N ASN A 289 -2.37 8.85 6.45
CA ASN A 289 -2.52 10.30 6.29
C ASN A 289 -1.66 10.85 5.15
N ALA A 290 -0.43 10.36 4.98
CA ALA A 290 0.45 10.77 3.89
C ALA A 290 -0.09 10.35 2.52
N LEU A 291 -0.74 9.19 2.44
CA LEU A 291 -1.42 8.70 1.24
C LEU A 291 -2.84 9.27 1.07
N GLN A 292 -3.29 10.12 2.01
CA GLN A 292 -4.65 10.67 2.06
C GLN A 292 -5.74 9.60 2.15
N LEU A 293 -5.38 8.43 2.72
CA LEU A 293 -6.31 7.35 3.00
C LEU A 293 -6.85 7.45 4.43
N PRO A 294 -8.11 7.08 4.68
CA PRO A 294 -8.58 6.86 6.04
C PRO A 294 -7.77 5.76 6.74
N PRO A 295 -7.19 6.00 7.92
CA PRO A 295 -6.38 5.00 8.62
C PRO A 295 -7.09 3.66 8.86
N ALA A 296 -8.39 3.69 9.10
CA ALA A 296 -9.21 2.50 9.28
C ALA A 296 -9.18 1.54 8.07
N LEU A 297 -9.12 2.07 6.84
CA LEU A 297 -8.97 1.25 5.62
C LEU A 297 -7.62 0.53 5.57
N LEU A 298 -6.55 1.20 6.01
CA LEU A 298 -5.21 0.62 6.01
C LEU A 298 -5.04 -0.43 7.12
N LYS A 299 -5.69 -0.21 8.28
CA LYS A 299 -5.70 -1.14 9.42
C LYS A 299 -6.67 -2.31 9.23
N GLY A 300 -7.55 -2.25 8.22
CA GLY A 300 -8.55 -3.30 7.96
C GLY A 300 -9.77 -3.23 8.86
N ASP A 301 -10.08 -2.06 9.44
CA ASP A 301 -11.30 -1.87 10.20
C ASP A 301 -12.51 -1.82 9.27
N ILE A 302 -13.54 -2.60 9.64
CA ILE A 302 -14.76 -2.80 8.84
C ILE A 302 -15.91 -1.88 9.25
N ALA A 303 -15.73 -1.06 10.28
CA ALA A 303 -16.76 -0.10 10.66
C ALA A 303 -16.87 1.01 9.58
N ASP A 304 -18.09 1.30 9.16
CA ASP A 304 -18.41 2.41 8.22
C ASP A 304 -17.65 2.38 6.88
N ILE A 305 -17.38 1.20 6.31
CA ILE A 305 -16.64 1.01 5.06
C ILE A 305 -17.13 1.95 3.95
N ARG A 306 -18.43 2.23 3.86
CA ARG A 306 -19.01 3.06 2.80
C ARG A 306 -18.47 4.49 2.83
N ASP A 307 -18.49 5.13 3.99
CA ASP A 307 -18.03 6.51 4.16
C ASP A 307 -16.50 6.59 4.08
N LEU A 308 -15.80 5.61 4.61
CA LEU A 308 -14.34 5.49 4.47
C LEU A 308 -13.92 5.35 3.00
N THR A 309 -14.62 4.50 2.23
CA THR A 309 -14.35 4.33 0.79
C THR A 309 -14.64 5.62 0.02
N LYS A 310 -15.75 6.31 0.31
CA LYS A 310 -16.07 7.58 -0.32
C LYS A 310 -15.00 8.65 -0.06
N ASN A 311 -14.51 8.70 1.17
CA ASN A 311 -13.44 9.61 1.56
C ASN A 311 -12.14 9.28 0.78
N ALA A 312 -11.76 7.99 0.73
CA ALA A 312 -10.59 7.54 -0.02
C ALA A 312 -10.70 7.83 -1.52
N ILE A 313 -11.88 7.66 -2.12
CA ILE A 313 -12.11 8.01 -3.53
C ILE A 313 -11.86 9.50 -3.73
N THR A 314 -12.50 10.36 -2.93
CA THR A 314 -12.44 11.81 -3.11
C THR A 314 -11.06 12.41 -2.90
N PHE A 315 -10.33 11.96 -1.88
CA PHE A 315 -9.07 12.60 -1.49
C PHE A 315 -7.82 11.89 -1.97
N ALA A 316 -7.84 10.55 -2.10
CA ALA A 316 -6.66 9.79 -2.53
C ALA A 316 -6.73 9.38 -4.01
N MET A 317 -7.88 8.91 -4.50
CA MET A 317 -7.96 8.29 -5.83
C MET A 317 -8.29 9.28 -6.95
N GLU A 318 -9.29 10.15 -6.78
CA GLU A 318 -9.67 11.14 -7.79
C GLU A 318 -8.54 12.11 -8.18
N PRO A 319 -7.72 12.62 -7.26
CA PRO A 319 -6.59 13.48 -7.62
C PRO A 319 -5.57 12.77 -8.51
N ILE A 320 -5.28 11.49 -8.24
CA ILE A 320 -4.37 10.68 -9.06
C ILE A 320 -4.98 10.40 -10.45
N ALA A 321 -6.26 10.01 -10.48
CA ALA A 321 -7.00 9.81 -11.72
C ALA A 321 -6.99 11.09 -12.57
N HIS A 322 -7.20 12.24 -11.95
CA HIS A 322 -7.19 13.54 -12.63
C HIS A 322 -5.84 13.90 -13.25
N VAL A 323 -4.73 13.59 -12.58
CA VAL A 323 -3.37 13.77 -13.14
C VAL A 323 -3.19 12.92 -14.40
N ILE A 324 -3.64 11.66 -14.36
CA ILE A 324 -3.58 10.76 -15.52
C ILE A 324 -4.46 11.27 -16.66
N GLU A 325 -5.70 11.67 -16.36
CA GLU A 325 -6.63 12.23 -17.35
C GLU A 325 -6.07 13.47 -18.02
N THR A 326 -5.56 14.41 -17.23
CA THR A 326 -5.06 15.68 -17.72
C THR A 326 -3.86 15.50 -18.65
N GLU A 327 -2.91 14.65 -18.28
CA GLU A 327 -1.73 14.38 -19.15
C GLU A 327 -2.14 13.63 -20.42
N ASN A 328 -3.03 12.65 -20.32
CA ASN A 328 -3.54 11.94 -21.47
C ASN A 328 -4.30 12.87 -22.42
N ASN A 329 -5.19 13.70 -21.89
CA ASN A 329 -5.95 14.65 -22.69
C ASN A 329 -5.03 15.67 -23.37
N ARG A 330 -4.01 16.17 -22.65
CA ARG A 330 -3.01 17.07 -23.21
C ARG A 330 -2.24 16.45 -24.38
N LYS A 331 -1.81 15.19 -24.26
CA LYS A 331 -0.89 14.54 -25.20
C LYS A 331 -1.57 13.76 -26.29
N LEU A 332 -2.61 12.98 -25.98
CA LEU A 332 -3.27 12.10 -26.95
C LEU A 332 -4.35 12.83 -27.76
N TYR A 333 -4.98 13.84 -27.16
CA TYR A 333 -6.06 14.59 -27.83
C TYR A 333 -5.67 16.02 -28.20
N GLY A 334 -4.80 16.68 -27.42
CA GLY A 334 -4.33 18.04 -27.71
C GLY A 334 -5.50 19.03 -27.89
N GLU A 335 -5.47 19.84 -28.93
CA GLU A 335 -6.52 20.83 -29.22
C GLU A 335 -7.90 20.21 -29.49
N LYS A 336 -7.98 18.93 -29.86
CA LYS A 336 -9.26 18.23 -30.04
C LYS A 336 -10.12 18.15 -28.81
N VAL A 337 -9.53 18.36 -27.63
CA VAL A 337 -10.28 18.46 -26.37
C VAL A 337 -11.32 19.58 -26.44
N GLN A 338 -11.03 20.69 -27.11
CA GLN A 338 -11.97 21.80 -27.31
C GLN A 338 -13.19 21.39 -28.15
N ALA A 339 -13.01 20.41 -29.03
CA ALA A 339 -14.07 19.87 -29.85
C ALA A 339 -14.84 18.70 -29.17
N GLY A 340 -14.57 18.41 -27.88
CA GLY A 340 -15.25 17.36 -27.14
C GLY A 340 -14.58 15.98 -27.19
N CYS A 341 -13.37 15.87 -27.76
CA CYS A 341 -12.60 14.63 -27.75
C CYS A 341 -11.73 14.56 -26.50
N TYR A 342 -12.03 13.67 -25.57
CA TYR A 342 -11.26 13.51 -24.33
C TYR A 342 -11.44 12.11 -23.75
N GLN A 343 -10.65 11.79 -22.74
CA GLN A 343 -10.85 10.60 -21.93
C GLN A 343 -11.02 10.95 -20.46
N LYS A 344 -11.75 10.08 -19.76
CA LYS A 344 -12.04 10.22 -18.33
C LYS A 344 -11.98 8.85 -17.66
N ILE A 345 -11.46 8.78 -16.45
CA ILE A 345 -11.43 7.58 -15.61
C ILE A 345 -12.72 7.55 -14.78
N ASP A 346 -13.51 6.50 -14.91
CA ASP A 346 -14.77 6.38 -14.17
C ASP A 346 -14.53 5.78 -12.78
N THR A 347 -14.30 6.63 -11.79
CA THR A 347 -14.08 6.24 -10.39
C THR A 347 -15.35 5.78 -9.68
N SER A 348 -16.53 5.98 -10.29
CA SER A 348 -17.82 5.61 -9.68
C SER A 348 -17.98 4.09 -9.51
N THR A 349 -17.22 3.30 -10.27
CA THR A 349 -17.22 1.82 -10.20
C THR A 349 -16.55 1.28 -8.94
N ILE A 350 -15.73 2.08 -8.24
CA ILE A 350 -15.04 1.65 -7.01
C ILE A 350 -16.06 1.41 -5.87
N MET A 351 -17.10 2.21 -5.84
CA MET A 351 -18.12 2.13 -4.78
C MET A 351 -19.17 1.08 -5.13
N HIS A 352 -19.14 -0.05 -4.43
CA HIS A 352 -20.16 -1.07 -4.60
C HIS A 352 -21.47 -0.62 -3.94
N MET A 353 -22.47 -0.28 -4.76
CA MET A 353 -23.83 0.01 -4.27
C MET A 353 -24.58 -1.30 -4.05
N SER A 354 -25.27 -1.43 -2.91
CA SER A 354 -26.18 -2.53 -2.71
C SER A 354 -27.32 -2.48 -3.73
N THR A 355 -27.88 -3.63 -4.11
CA THR A 355 -29.02 -3.69 -5.06
C THR A 355 -30.21 -2.82 -4.60
N ALA A 356 -30.42 -2.73 -3.29
CA ALA A 356 -31.49 -1.90 -2.73
C ALA A 356 -31.20 -0.39 -2.89
N ASP A 357 -29.98 0.04 -2.60
CA ASP A 357 -29.55 1.42 -2.78
C ASP A 357 -29.55 1.80 -4.26
N LEU A 358 -29.16 0.87 -5.13
CA LEU A 358 -29.19 1.05 -6.56
C LEU A 358 -30.60 1.24 -7.08
N ALA A 359 -31.57 0.44 -6.61
CA ALA A 359 -32.98 0.56 -7.00
C ALA A 359 -33.55 1.93 -6.57
N ALA A 360 -33.26 2.37 -5.36
CA ALA A 360 -33.70 3.69 -4.86
C ALA A 360 -33.02 4.86 -5.61
N ALA A 361 -31.75 4.71 -5.99
CA ALA A 361 -31.04 5.68 -6.79
C ALA A 361 -31.56 5.72 -8.24
N ALA A 362 -31.84 4.56 -8.84
CA ALA A 362 -32.37 4.43 -10.20
C ALA A 362 -33.73 5.12 -10.35
N ASP A 363 -34.63 4.94 -9.39
CA ASP A 363 -35.92 5.62 -9.38
C ASP A 363 -35.78 7.15 -9.40
N LYS A 364 -34.89 7.69 -8.56
CA LYS A 364 -34.59 9.14 -8.54
C LYS A 364 -33.92 9.60 -9.84
N MET A 365 -33.01 8.80 -10.41
CA MET A 365 -32.33 9.12 -11.69
C MET A 365 -33.33 9.16 -12.84
N ILE A 366 -34.25 8.18 -12.93
CA ILE A 366 -35.32 8.16 -13.94
C ILE A 366 -36.19 9.40 -13.79
N GLY A 367 -36.60 9.71 -12.57
CA GLY A 367 -37.38 10.92 -12.28
C GLY A 367 -36.66 12.23 -12.65
N SER A 368 -35.35 12.24 -12.69
CA SER A 368 -34.51 13.37 -13.12
C SER A 368 -34.19 13.35 -14.63
N GLY A 369 -34.81 12.48 -15.41
CA GLY A 369 -34.66 12.42 -16.86
C GLY A 369 -33.51 11.56 -17.38
N TRP A 370 -32.93 10.70 -16.54
CA TRP A 370 -31.97 9.68 -17.02
C TRP A 370 -32.69 8.57 -17.77
N THR A 371 -32.02 8.05 -18.82
CA THR A 371 -32.52 6.89 -19.55
C THR A 371 -32.14 5.59 -18.83
N LEU A 372 -32.89 4.52 -19.07
CA LEU A 372 -32.55 3.19 -18.56
C LEU A 372 -31.14 2.72 -19.01
N ASP A 373 -30.77 3.01 -20.25
CA ASP A 373 -29.45 2.65 -20.76
C ASP A 373 -28.32 3.42 -20.07
N GLU A 374 -28.52 4.70 -19.71
CA GLU A 374 -27.55 5.49 -18.94
C GLU A 374 -27.39 4.94 -17.52
N ILE A 375 -28.47 4.51 -16.87
CA ILE A 375 -28.44 3.88 -15.54
C ILE A 375 -27.73 2.55 -15.61
N ARG A 376 -28.12 1.64 -16.53
CA ARG A 376 -27.49 0.34 -16.70
C ARG A 376 -25.98 0.45 -16.97
N ARG A 377 -25.58 1.43 -17.77
CA ARG A 377 -24.16 1.71 -18.02
C ARG A 377 -23.42 2.10 -16.73
N LYS A 378 -24.06 2.88 -15.87
CA LYS A 378 -23.48 3.26 -14.58
C LYS A 378 -23.36 2.09 -13.59
N THR A 379 -24.26 1.14 -13.70
CA THR A 379 -24.24 -0.06 -12.83
C THR A 379 -23.36 -1.19 -13.37
N GLY A 380 -22.77 -1.00 -14.56
CA GLY A 380 -21.97 -2.04 -15.23
C GLY A 380 -22.81 -3.11 -15.94
N ASP A 381 -24.14 -2.94 -16.01
CA ASP A 381 -25.01 -3.84 -16.71
C ASP A 381 -25.01 -3.60 -18.23
N PRO A 382 -25.20 -4.63 -19.06
CA PRO A 382 -25.33 -4.45 -20.49
C PRO A 382 -26.52 -3.54 -20.85
N ILE A 383 -26.29 -2.57 -21.72
CA ILE A 383 -27.34 -1.68 -22.24
C ILE A 383 -28.36 -2.49 -23.07
N LEU A 384 -29.63 -2.15 -22.94
CA LEU A 384 -30.70 -2.81 -23.69
C LEU A 384 -30.77 -2.34 -25.15
N ASN A 385 -30.38 -1.11 -25.40
CA ASN A 385 -30.34 -0.47 -26.72
C ASN A 385 -31.68 -0.53 -27.48
N THR A 386 -32.81 -0.49 -26.75
CA THR A 386 -34.16 -0.47 -27.30
C THR A 386 -34.69 0.97 -27.40
N GLU A 387 -35.71 1.19 -28.23
CA GLU A 387 -36.39 2.48 -28.30
C GLU A 387 -36.95 2.91 -26.93
N PHE A 388 -37.47 1.94 -26.16
CA PHE A 388 -37.97 2.21 -24.81
C PHE A 388 -36.87 2.58 -23.84
N SER A 389 -35.73 1.90 -23.85
CA SER A 389 -34.62 2.14 -22.89
C SER A 389 -33.90 3.49 -23.10
N ARG A 390 -34.09 4.11 -24.27
CA ARG A 390 -33.56 5.43 -24.61
C ARG A 390 -34.54 6.57 -24.30
N LYS A 391 -35.81 6.28 -23.96
CA LYS A 391 -36.78 7.30 -23.59
C LYS A 391 -36.44 7.91 -22.24
N ARG A 392 -36.62 9.22 -22.13
CA ARG A 392 -36.45 9.97 -20.89
C ARG A 392 -37.83 10.14 -20.24
N PHE A 393 -37.88 9.84 -18.95
CA PHE A 393 -39.10 9.98 -18.15
C PHE A 393 -38.90 11.10 -17.15
N ILE A 394 -39.90 11.96 -17.01
CA ILE A 394 -39.93 13.01 -16.00
C ILE A 394 -41.16 12.79 -15.15
N THR A 395 -41.03 12.93 -13.85
CA THR A 395 -42.17 12.82 -12.93
C THR A 395 -43.07 14.02 -13.12
N LYS A 396 -44.40 13.81 -13.01
CA LYS A 396 -45.41 14.89 -13.11
C LYS A 396 -45.24 16.00 -12.09
N ASN A 397 -44.36 15.83 -11.11
CA ASN A 397 -44.10 16.81 -10.04
C ASN A 397 -43.17 17.95 -10.44
N TYR A 398 -42.53 17.87 -11.63
CA TYR A 398 -41.70 18.94 -12.16
C TYR A 398 -42.43 19.63 -13.30
N ALA A 399 -42.87 20.87 -13.07
CA ALA A 399 -43.35 21.74 -14.13
C ALA A 399 -42.26 22.77 -14.48
N GLU A 400 -42.17 23.14 -15.75
CA GLU A 400 -41.30 24.24 -16.16
C GLU A 400 -41.76 25.52 -15.49
N MET A 401 -40.79 26.28 -14.97
CA MET A 401 -41.08 27.51 -14.21
C MET A 401 -41.83 28.54 -15.07
N GLU A 402 -41.53 28.59 -16.36
CA GLU A 402 -42.23 29.46 -17.35
C GLU A 402 -43.70 29.06 -17.53
N LEU A 403 -44.03 27.77 -17.45
CA LEU A 403 -45.43 27.30 -17.56
C LEU A 403 -46.25 27.64 -16.29
N LEU A 404 -45.58 27.76 -15.14
CA LEU A 404 -46.19 28.17 -13.89
C LEU A 404 -46.46 29.69 -13.85
N GLU A 405 -45.57 30.49 -14.45
CA GLU A 405 -45.75 31.93 -14.59
C GLU A 405 -46.84 32.29 -15.60
N GLU A 406 -47.06 31.48 -16.65
CA GLU A 406 -48.16 31.65 -17.61
C GLU A 406 -49.54 31.15 -17.10
N GLY A 407 -49.61 30.64 -15.87
CA GLY A 407 -50.87 30.10 -15.31
C GLY A 407 -51.37 28.80 -15.95
N LYS A 408 -50.58 28.18 -16.80
CA LYS A 408 -50.87 26.85 -17.40
C LYS A 408 -50.36 25.70 -16.53
N GLY A 409 -50.69 25.75 -15.23
CA GLY A 409 -50.44 24.62 -14.32
C GLY A 409 -51.19 23.36 -14.82
N ILE A 410 -50.54 22.21 -14.70
CA ILE A 410 -51.09 20.88 -15.04
C ILE A 410 -52.40 20.70 -14.26
N SER A 411 -53.53 20.85 -14.93
CA SER A 411 -54.85 20.49 -14.37
C SER A 411 -54.83 19.00 -14.07
N PRO A 412 -55.25 18.55 -12.89
CA PRO A 412 -55.52 17.15 -12.66
C PRO A 412 -56.54 16.71 -13.67
N THR A 413 -56.27 15.67 -14.46
CA THR A 413 -57.28 15.02 -15.28
C THR A 413 -58.38 14.55 -14.36
N GLU A 414 -59.57 15.15 -14.49
CA GLU A 414 -60.79 14.70 -13.88
C GLU A 414 -60.99 13.24 -14.27
N ASP A 415 -61.08 12.36 -13.28
CA ASP A 415 -61.63 11.04 -13.41
C ASP A 415 -63.06 11.17 -13.99
N SER A 416 -63.18 10.85 -15.25
CA SER A 416 -64.51 10.68 -15.86
C SER A 416 -65.08 9.34 -15.40
N ASP A 417 -65.53 9.30 -14.17
CA ASP A 417 -66.61 8.39 -13.78
C ASP A 417 -67.88 8.88 -14.45
N THR A 418 -68.30 8.17 -15.46
CA THR A 418 -69.70 8.25 -15.90
C THR A 418 -70.15 6.89 -16.41
N LYS A 419 -70.90 6.21 -15.58
CA LYS A 419 -72.26 5.71 -15.78
C LYS A 419 -72.62 5.25 -17.22
N LYS A 420 -72.69 3.98 -17.48
CA LYS A 420 -73.95 3.19 -17.59
C LYS A 420 -73.63 1.75 -17.93
#